data_233460acbcb0e5b5d78eca0815edeec8
#
_entry.id   233460acbcb0e5b5d78eca0815edeec8
#
_cell.length_a   1.000
_cell.length_b   1.000
_cell.length_c   1.000
_cell.angle_alpha   90.00
_cell.angle_beta   90.00
_cell.angle_gamma   90.00
#
_symmetry.space_group_name_H-M   'P 1'
#
loop_
_entity.id
_entity.type
_entity.pdbx_description
1 polymer ?
#
loop_
_entity_poly.entity_id
_entity_poly.type
_entity_poly.pdbx_seq_one_letter_code
_entity_poly.pdbx_strand_id
1 'polypeptide(L)'
;MKYLKPINEFWGDVLKRDLLGETREEDRFHNKKELQEYLISEIEKQGENVVIRNLDVSLLEDLSGLFKDITIIKTLDISGWKTSNVNNMMSMFRGCKSLESLDLSGWDTSNVKNMRWVFCSCESLKSLDLSGWDTSNVVYIDWSFCDCENLKSLDLSDWDTSKVAEMQSMFWGCKSLESLDLSGWNLSKVRFMDHTFYFCKSLKSLDLSSWNTSNVKDMSYLFKDCANLESLDLSGWDTSNVKDMGMVDMFFGCPAPYTVVNNKIVKK
;
A
#
# COMPACT_ATOMS: atom_id res chain seq x y z
N MET A 1 -29.05 32.72 -18.23
CA MET A 1 -27.78 32.06 -17.93
C MET A 1 -27.55 32.22 -16.43
N LYS A 2 -27.74 31.16 -15.64
CA LYS A 2 -27.32 31.15 -14.23
C LYS A 2 -25.78 31.16 -14.25
N TYR A 3 -25.17 32.15 -13.60
CA TYR A 3 -23.75 32.24 -13.43
C TYR A 3 -23.26 30.98 -12.70
N LEU A 4 -22.56 30.11 -13.39
CA LEU A 4 -21.77 29.04 -12.76
C LEU A 4 -20.67 29.77 -11.98
N LYS A 5 -20.73 29.65 -10.65
CA LYS A 5 -19.61 30.06 -9.81
C LYS A 5 -18.34 29.33 -10.28
N PRO A 6 -17.14 29.94 -10.22
CA PRO A 6 -15.90 29.21 -10.44
C PRO A 6 -15.89 27.96 -9.56
N ILE A 7 -15.41 26.84 -10.11
CA ILE A 7 -15.37 25.52 -9.41
C ILE A 7 -14.80 25.67 -8.00
N ASN A 8 -13.76 26.48 -7.85
CA ASN A 8 -13.09 26.71 -6.56
C ASN A 8 -13.96 27.43 -5.51
N GLU A 9 -14.82 28.36 -5.91
CA GLU A 9 -15.74 29.02 -4.96
C GLU A 9 -16.86 28.08 -4.55
N PHE A 10 -17.37 27.26 -5.48
CA PHE A 10 -18.41 26.27 -5.19
C PHE A 10 -17.94 25.28 -4.13
N TRP A 11 -16.80 24.63 -4.35
CA TRP A 11 -16.26 23.63 -3.42
C TRP A 11 -15.78 24.22 -2.10
N GLY A 12 -15.29 25.46 -2.08
CA GLY A 12 -14.96 26.16 -0.85
C GLY A 12 -16.17 26.40 0.05
N ASP A 13 -17.34 26.71 -0.53
CA ASP A 13 -18.59 26.86 0.21
C ASP A 13 -19.13 25.50 0.68
N VAL A 14 -18.97 24.43 -0.12
CA VAL A 14 -19.33 23.04 0.24
C VAL A 14 -18.54 22.60 1.47
N LEU A 15 -17.22 22.74 1.47
CA LEU A 15 -16.36 22.33 2.59
C LEU A 15 -16.68 23.07 3.89
N LYS A 16 -17.01 24.38 3.82
CA LYS A 16 -17.46 25.13 4.99
C LYS A 16 -18.75 24.56 5.58
N ARG A 17 -19.69 24.18 4.73
CA ARG A 17 -20.95 23.58 5.16
C ARG A 17 -20.76 22.18 5.73
N ASP A 18 -19.86 21.36 5.15
CA ASP A 18 -19.53 20.03 5.65
C ASP A 18 -18.94 20.07 7.07
N LEU A 19 -18.02 21.02 7.32
CA LEU A 19 -17.48 21.29 8.66
C LEU A 19 -18.55 21.67 9.69
N LEU A 20 -19.67 22.24 9.24
CA LEU A 20 -20.81 22.61 10.08
C LEU A 20 -21.88 21.49 10.15
N GLY A 21 -21.67 20.35 9.44
CA GLY A 21 -22.67 19.29 9.31
C GLY A 21 -23.87 19.65 8.42
N GLU A 22 -23.72 20.65 7.56
CA GLU A 22 -24.77 21.19 6.69
C GLU A 22 -24.69 20.69 5.23
N THR A 23 -23.79 19.74 4.93
CA THR A 23 -23.55 19.24 3.57
C THR A 23 -24.79 18.55 3.01
N ARG A 24 -25.21 18.94 1.81
CA ARG A 24 -26.31 18.32 1.10
C ARG A 24 -25.75 17.27 0.12
N GLU A 25 -26.63 16.36 -0.34
CA GLU A 25 -26.24 15.34 -1.32
C GLU A 25 -25.70 15.95 -2.63
N GLU A 26 -26.23 17.09 -3.04
CA GLU A 26 -25.80 17.85 -4.21
C GLU A 26 -24.41 18.52 -4.06
N ASP A 27 -23.87 18.58 -2.84
CA ASP A 27 -22.57 19.18 -2.53
C ASP A 27 -21.42 18.14 -2.55
N ARG A 28 -21.71 16.85 -2.83
CA ARG A 28 -20.73 15.77 -2.86
C ARG A 28 -20.09 15.64 -4.24
N PHE A 29 -18.91 15.01 -4.30
CA PHE A 29 -18.30 14.65 -5.57
C PHE A 29 -19.04 13.50 -6.22
N HIS A 30 -19.60 13.72 -7.42
CA HIS A 30 -20.38 12.72 -8.14
C HIS A 30 -19.51 11.80 -9.00
N ASN A 31 -18.28 12.20 -9.32
CA ASN A 31 -17.35 11.39 -10.07
C ASN A 31 -15.90 11.77 -9.76
N LYS A 32 -14.99 10.85 -10.07
CA LYS A 32 -13.55 11.02 -9.81
C LYS A 32 -12.95 12.21 -10.56
N LYS A 33 -13.45 12.57 -11.72
CA LYS A 33 -12.94 13.70 -12.50
C LYS A 33 -13.17 15.04 -11.78
N GLU A 34 -14.36 15.23 -11.23
CA GLU A 34 -14.65 16.44 -10.40
C GLU A 34 -13.71 16.53 -9.19
N LEU A 35 -13.50 15.41 -8.50
CA LEU A 35 -12.57 15.34 -7.38
C LEU A 35 -11.13 15.66 -7.85
N GLN A 36 -10.67 15.11 -8.97
CA GLN A 36 -9.34 15.39 -9.51
C GLN A 36 -9.14 16.86 -9.86
N GLU A 37 -10.11 17.49 -10.52
CA GLU A 37 -10.06 18.92 -10.86
C GLU A 37 -9.97 19.79 -9.60
N TYR A 38 -10.75 19.46 -8.57
CA TYR A 38 -10.69 20.13 -7.27
C TYR A 38 -9.30 19.95 -6.61
N LEU A 39 -8.79 18.72 -6.53
CA LEU A 39 -7.49 18.43 -5.92
C LEU A 39 -6.33 19.13 -6.62
N ILE A 40 -6.31 19.16 -7.95
CA ILE A 40 -5.31 19.91 -8.74
C ILE A 40 -5.32 21.37 -8.33
N SER A 41 -6.50 21.99 -8.25
CA SER A 41 -6.65 23.38 -7.83
C SER A 41 -6.14 23.62 -6.40
N GLU A 42 -6.40 22.72 -5.46
CA GLU A 42 -5.92 22.85 -4.09
C GLU A 42 -4.40 22.66 -3.98
N ILE A 43 -3.85 21.71 -4.73
CA ILE A 43 -2.40 21.49 -4.79
C ILE A 43 -1.69 22.71 -5.39
N GLU A 44 -2.22 23.33 -6.44
CA GLU A 44 -1.68 24.55 -7.04
C GLU A 44 -1.66 25.72 -6.05
N LYS A 45 -2.69 25.84 -5.20
CA LYS A 45 -2.79 26.89 -4.18
C LYS A 45 -1.87 26.65 -2.98
N GLN A 46 -1.76 25.41 -2.51
CA GLN A 46 -1.10 25.06 -1.27
C GLN A 46 0.38 24.65 -1.47
N GLY A 47 0.76 24.25 -2.67
CA GLY A 47 2.12 23.87 -3.04
C GLY A 47 2.54 22.52 -2.42
N GLU A 48 3.66 22.53 -1.67
CA GLU A 48 4.29 21.29 -1.18
C GLU A 48 3.59 20.68 0.05
N ASN A 49 2.79 21.46 0.80
CA ASN A 49 2.14 21.03 2.04
C ASN A 49 0.62 21.17 1.91
N VAL A 50 -0.01 20.07 1.55
CA VAL A 50 -1.43 20.04 1.18
C VAL A 50 -2.28 19.52 2.33
N VAL A 51 -3.33 20.26 2.69
CA VAL A 51 -4.31 19.89 3.72
C VAL A 51 -5.71 19.97 3.14
N ILE A 52 -6.39 18.82 3.01
CA ILE A 52 -7.74 18.70 2.46
C ILE A 52 -8.49 17.67 3.30
N ARG A 53 -8.96 18.06 4.48
CA ARG A 53 -9.61 17.18 5.46
C ARG A 53 -11.11 17.05 5.23
N ASN A 54 -11.69 15.97 5.76
CA ASN A 54 -13.13 15.76 5.92
C ASN A 54 -13.94 15.84 4.61
N LEU A 55 -13.33 15.46 3.48
CA LEU A 55 -13.99 15.53 2.18
C LEU A 55 -15.04 14.40 2.03
N ASP A 56 -16.22 14.73 1.55
CA ASP A 56 -17.26 13.73 1.28
C ASP A 56 -17.07 13.14 -0.12
N VAL A 57 -16.45 11.95 -0.17
CA VAL A 57 -16.29 11.15 -1.38
C VAL A 57 -17.14 9.86 -1.35
N SER A 58 -18.16 9.84 -0.49
CA SER A 58 -19.00 8.65 -0.26
C SER A 58 -19.80 8.18 -1.48
N LEU A 59 -19.91 8.98 -2.54
CA LEU A 59 -20.50 8.56 -3.81
C LEU A 59 -19.50 7.86 -4.74
N LEU A 60 -18.20 7.85 -4.39
CA LEU A 60 -17.14 7.30 -5.23
C LEU A 60 -16.74 5.89 -4.75
N GLU A 61 -16.68 4.96 -5.66
CA GLU A 61 -16.18 3.61 -5.43
C GLU A 61 -14.70 3.47 -5.86
N ASP A 62 -14.24 4.33 -6.76
CA ASP A 62 -12.91 4.26 -7.36
C ASP A 62 -12.11 5.54 -7.11
N LEU A 63 -11.04 5.43 -6.30
CA LEU A 63 -10.02 6.46 -6.08
C LEU A 63 -8.68 6.08 -6.72
N SER A 64 -8.66 5.13 -7.66
CA SER A 64 -7.42 4.68 -8.29
C SER A 64 -6.68 5.83 -8.97
N GLY A 65 -5.36 5.89 -8.73
CA GLY A 65 -4.48 6.88 -9.36
C GLY A 65 -4.76 8.34 -9.01
N LEU A 66 -5.51 8.63 -7.95
CA LEU A 66 -5.98 9.99 -7.62
C LEU A 66 -4.83 11.00 -7.45
N PHE A 67 -3.74 10.59 -6.80
CA PHE A 67 -2.52 11.41 -6.61
C PHE A 67 -1.32 10.87 -7.39
N LYS A 68 -1.56 9.94 -8.33
CA LYS A 68 -0.49 9.27 -9.06
C LYS A 68 0.46 10.26 -9.76
N ASP A 69 1.76 10.01 -9.56
CA ASP A 69 2.88 10.76 -10.15
C ASP A 69 2.91 12.27 -9.78
N ILE A 70 2.21 12.67 -8.69
CA ILE A 70 2.30 14.03 -8.16
C ILE A 70 3.57 14.12 -7.30
N THR A 71 4.61 14.76 -7.84
CA THR A 71 5.94 14.82 -7.22
C THR A 71 6.21 16.11 -6.45
N ILE A 72 5.30 17.07 -6.47
CA ILE A 72 5.47 18.35 -5.76
C ILE A 72 5.14 18.24 -4.26
N ILE A 73 4.23 17.36 -3.87
CA ILE A 73 3.71 17.27 -2.51
C ILE A 73 4.75 16.60 -1.60
N LYS A 74 5.10 17.26 -0.48
CA LYS A 74 5.93 16.71 0.59
C LYS A 74 5.08 16.23 1.77
N THR A 75 4.05 16.97 2.14
CA THR A 75 3.10 16.55 3.17
C THR A 75 1.67 16.60 2.64
N LEU A 76 0.91 15.55 2.91
CA LEU A 76 -0.48 15.44 2.48
C LEU A 76 -1.34 15.00 3.67
N ASP A 77 -2.29 15.84 4.06
CA ASP A 77 -3.28 15.53 5.07
C ASP A 77 -4.67 15.49 4.41
N ILE A 78 -5.18 14.28 4.29
CA ILE A 78 -6.50 13.97 3.73
C ILE A 78 -7.32 13.16 4.75
N SER A 79 -7.07 13.43 6.03
CA SER A 79 -7.76 12.80 7.15
C SER A 79 -9.28 13.06 7.14
N GLY A 80 -10.03 12.12 7.64
CA GLY A 80 -11.48 12.23 7.81
C GLY A 80 -12.30 12.19 6.50
N TRP A 81 -11.71 11.81 5.37
CA TRP A 81 -12.49 11.61 4.15
C TRP A 81 -13.52 10.50 4.34
N LYS A 82 -14.76 10.70 3.87
CA LYS A 82 -15.83 9.69 3.92
C LYS A 82 -15.66 8.66 2.81
N THR A 83 -14.90 7.61 3.07
CA THR A 83 -14.44 6.62 2.08
C THR A 83 -15.19 5.29 2.10
N SER A 84 -16.29 5.20 2.84
CA SER A 84 -17.00 3.94 3.11
C SER A 84 -17.44 3.14 1.87
N ASN A 85 -17.60 3.76 0.69
CA ASN A 85 -17.96 3.07 -0.54
C ASN A 85 -16.76 2.75 -1.44
N VAL A 86 -15.56 3.20 -1.06
CA VAL A 86 -14.36 2.99 -1.88
C VAL A 86 -13.98 1.51 -1.89
N ASN A 87 -13.89 0.92 -3.08
CA ASN A 87 -13.49 -0.46 -3.27
C ASN A 87 -12.19 -0.60 -4.08
N ASN A 88 -11.71 0.48 -4.73
CA ASN A 88 -10.51 0.48 -5.56
C ASN A 88 -9.60 1.68 -5.24
N MET A 89 -8.41 1.38 -4.71
CA MET A 89 -7.34 2.34 -4.40
C MET A 89 -6.07 2.10 -5.22
N MET A 90 -6.17 1.34 -6.33
CA MET A 90 -5.02 0.98 -7.16
C MET A 90 -4.20 2.21 -7.58
N SER A 91 -2.89 2.18 -7.32
CA SER A 91 -1.96 3.25 -7.70
C SER A 91 -2.29 4.63 -7.13
N MET A 92 -3.07 4.75 -6.06
CA MET A 92 -3.60 6.03 -5.59
C MET A 92 -2.50 7.07 -5.31
N PHE A 93 -1.40 6.66 -4.69
CA PHE A 93 -0.24 7.51 -4.39
C PHE A 93 1.02 7.07 -5.16
N ARG A 94 0.87 6.21 -6.18
CA ARG A 94 2.01 5.70 -6.94
C ARG A 94 2.82 6.85 -7.52
N GLY A 95 4.15 6.81 -7.31
CA GLY A 95 5.06 7.80 -7.87
C GLY A 95 5.05 9.17 -7.18
N CYS A 96 4.43 9.29 -5.99
CA CYS A 96 4.53 10.49 -5.16
C CYS A 96 5.92 10.55 -4.50
N LYS A 97 6.97 10.75 -5.32
CA LYS A 97 8.37 10.57 -4.92
C LYS A 97 8.83 11.49 -3.81
N SER A 98 8.28 12.71 -3.73
CA SER A 98 8.66 13.70 -2.71
C SER A 98 7.83 13.59 -1.43
N LEU A 99 6.80 12.71 -1.38
CA LEU A 99 5.90 12.60 -0.25
C LEU A 99 6.63 12.04 0.97
N GLU A 100 6.81 12.85 2.01
CA GLU A 100 7.49 12.50 3.26
C GLU A 100 6.53 12.09 4.37
N SER A 101 5.31 12.66 4.37
CA SER A 101 4.27 12.44 5.38
C SER A 101 2.88 12.39 4.74
N LEU A 102 2.09 11.42 5.15
CA LEU A 102 0.71 11.20 4.68
C LEU A 102 -0.19 10.90 5.87
N ASP A 103 -1.26 11.65 6.04
CA ASP A 103 -2.30 11.41 7.06
C ASP A 103 -3.59 10.90 6.39
N LEU A 104 -3.95 9.66 6.70
CA LEU A 104 -5.12 8.93 6.23
C LEU A 104 -6.07 8.57 7.38
N SER A 105 -5.91 9.23 8.53
CA SER A 105 -6.70 8.93 9.71
C SER A 105 -8.20 9.13 9.47
N GLY A 106 -9.01 8.24 9.99
CA GLY A 106 -10.47 8.27 9.83
C GLY A 106 -11.00 7.71 8.51
N TRP A 107 -10.12 7.12 7.66
CA TRP A 107 -10.57 6.44 6.45
C TRP A 107 -11.25 5.11 6.79
N ASP A 108 -12.44 4.88 6.22
CA ASP A 108 -13.11 3.58 6.23
C ASP A 108 -12.67 2.79 5.00
N THR A 109 -11.88 1.74 5.21
CA THR A 109 -11.35 0.87 4.15
C THR A 109 -12.05 -0.48 4.06
N SER A 110 -13.12 -0.67 4.83
CA SER A 110 -13.83 -1.96 4.96
C SER A 110 -14.34 -2.53 3.63
N ASN A 111 -14.58 -1.69 2.61
CA ASN A 111 -15.00 -2.13 1.29
C ASN A 111 -13.87 -2.25 0.26
N VAL A 112 -12.63 -1.91 0.62
CA VAL A 112 -11.50 -1.91 -0.31
C VAL A 112 -11.12 -3.35 -0.70
N LYS A 113 -11.01 -3.60 -2.01
CA LYS A 113 -10.61 -4.89 -2.60
C LYS A 113 -9.28 -4.83 -3.32
N ASN A 114 -8.91 -3.67 -3.82
CA ASN A 114 -7.74 -3.50 -4.68
C ASN A 114 -6.84 -2.37 -4.15
N MET A 115 -5.65 -2.76 -3.68
CA MET A 115 -4.60 -1.88 -3.17
C MET A 115 -3.30 -2.00 -3.97
N ARG A 116 -3.35 -2.58 -5.20
CA ARG A 116 -2.17 -2.70 -6.06
C ARG A 116 -1.47 -1.36 -6.25
N TRP A 117 -0.14 -1.35 -6.06
CA TRP A 117 0.73 -0.17 -6.25
C TRP A 117 0.31 1.06 -5.45
N VAL A 118 -0.49 0.92 -4.38
CA VAL A 118 -1.11 2.08 -3.71
C VAL A 118 -0.09 3.13 -3.26
N PHE A 119 1.07 2.72 -2.71
CA PHE A 119 2.18 3.58 -2.29
C PHE A 119 3.47 3.33 -3.08
N CYS A 120 3.39 2.59 -4.20
CA CYS A 120 4.59 2.25 -4.99
C CYS A 120 5.35 3.50 -5.42
N SER A 121 6.67 3.49 -5.25
CA SER A 121 7.57 4.62 -5.54
C SER A 121 7.26 5.90 -4.76
N CYS A 122 6.75 5.78 -3.53
CA CYS A 122 6.77 6.86 -2.55
C CYS A 122 8.16 6.91 -1.88
N GLU A 123 9.17 7.27 -2.68
CA GLU A 123 10.60 7.11 -2.33
C GLU A 123 11.00 7.86 -1.05
N SER A 124 10.37 9.03 -0.77
CA SER A 124 10.69 9.88 0.38
C SER A 124 9.89 9.57 1.65
N LEU A 125 8.91 8.65 1.59
CA LEU A 125 8.02 8.35 2.70
C LEU A 125 8.79 7.69 3.84
N LYS A 126 8.77 8.30 5.05
CA LYS A 126 9.58 7.89 6.20
C LYS A 126 8.83 6.97 7.15
N SER A 127 7.55 7.20 7.28
CA SER A 127 6.62 6.42 8.12
C SER A 127 5.21 6.50 7.54
N LEU A 128 4.40 5.52 7.85
CA LEU A 128 3.00 5.47 7.42
C LEU A 128 2.20 4.74 8.50
N ASP A 129 1.14 5.37 8.99
CA ASP A 129 0.20 4.76 9.94
C ASP A 129 -1.01 4.21 9.17
N LEU A 130 -1.18 2.89 9.24
CA LEU A 130 -2.28 2.14 8.64
C LEU A 130 -3.03 1.29 9.67
N SER A 131 -2.83 1.57 10.97
CA SER A 131 -3.38 0.77 12.09
C SER A 131 -4.92 0.74 12.13
N GLY A 132 -5.57 1.75 11.54
CA GLY A 132 -7.04 1.80 11.47
C GLY A 132 -7.64 1.15 10.24
N TRP A 133 -6.84 0.54 9.35
CA TRP A 133 -7.34 0.00 8.09
C TRP A 133 -7.96 -1.39 8.26
N ASP A 134 -9.23 -1.53 7.88
CA ASP A 134 -9.88 -2.82 7.70
C ASP A 134 -9.50 -3.40 6.32
N THR A 135 -8.71 -4.47 6.32
CA THR A 135 -8.25 -5.15 5.10
C THR A 135 -8.99 -6.45 4.81
N SER A 136 -10.04 -6.78 5.58
CA SER A 136 -10.76 -8.04 5.50
C SER A 136 -11.41 -8.35 4.14
N ASN A 137 -11.55 -7.34 3.27
CA ASN A 137 -12.06 -7.49 1.91
C ASN A 137 -10.97 -7.36 0.83
N VAL A 138 -9.72 -7.11 1.20
CA VAL A 138 -8.63 -6.91 0.24
C VAL A 138 -8.22 -8.23 -0.40
N VAL A 139 -8.12 -8.24 -1.73
CA VAL A 139 -7.74 -9.39 -2.54
C VAL A 139 -6.37 -9.18 -3.20
N TYR A 140 -6.04 -7.94 -3.53
CA TYR A 140 -4.86 -7.57 -4.29
C TYR A 140 -4.03 -6.54 -3.54
N ILE A 141 -2.79 -6.93 -3.15
CA ILE A 141 -1.82 -6.06 -2.45
C ILE A 141 -0.45 -6.05 -3.14
N ASP A 142 -0.35 -6.65 -4.32
CA ASP A 142 0.89 -6.73 -5.05
C ASP A 142 1.45 -5.33 -5.35
N TRP A 143 2.77 -5.16 -5.19
CA TRP A 143 3.51 -3.91 -5.40
C TRP A 143 3.10 -2.73 -4.49
N SER A 144 2.31 -2.96 -3.42
CA SER A 144 1.71 -1.87 -2.63
C SER A 144 2.72 -0.89 -2.05
N PHE A 145 3.88 -1.35 -1.63
CA PHE A 145 4.95 -0.54 -1.03
C PHE A 145 6.25 -0.59 -1.82
N CYS A 146 6.22 -1.04 -3.09
CA CYS A 146 7.45 -1.16 -3.86
C CYS A 146 8.17 0.19 -3.98
N ASP A 147 9.52 0.16 -3.89
CA ASP A 147 10.37 1.35 -3.93
C ASP A 147 10.00 2.46 -2.93
N CYS A 148 9.42 2.10 -1.77
CA CYS A 148 9.36 2.99 -0.61
C CYS A 148 10.73 3.02 0.07
N GLU A 149 11.72 3.65 -0.59
CA GLU A 149 13.14 3.52 -0.28
C GLU A 149 13.53 3.99 1.12
N ASN A 150 12.85 5.02 1.66
CA ASN A 150 13.14 5.64 2.95
C ASN A 150 12.24 5.16 4.10
N LEU A 151 11.30 4.25 3.83
CA LEU A 151 10.42 3.67 4.85
C LEU A 151 11.23 2.76 5.77
N LYS A 152 11.29 3.09 7.07
CA LYS A 152 12.13 2.37 8.05
C LYS A 152 11.41 1.24 8.77
N SER A 153 10.14 1.45 9.05
CA SER A 153 9.28 0.46 9.71
C SER A 153 7.86 0.59 9.19
N LEU A 154 7.14 -0.51 9.23
CA LEU A 154 5.73 -0.55 8.89
C LEU A 154 5.07 -1.61 9.76
N ASP A 155 4.02 -1.24 10.48
CA ASP A 155 3.19 -2.16 11.25
C ASP A 155 1.97 -2.56 10.43
N LEU A 156 1.89 -3.84 10.11
CA LEU A 156 0.80 -4.47 9.36
C LEU A 156 0.27 -5.70 10.12
N SER A 157 0.55 -5.80 11.43
CA SER A 157 0.19 -6.96 12.25
C SER A 157 -1.32 -7.19 12.33
N ASP A 158 -2.12 -6.10 12.29
CA ASP A 158 -3.58 -6.15 12.34
C ASP A 158 -4.26 -6.41 10.98
N TRP A 159 -3.48 -6.53 9.89
CA TRP A 159 -4.06 -6.75 8.58
C TRP A 159 -4.66 -8.16 8.43
N ASP A 160 -5.94 -8.25 8.10
CA ASP A 160 -6.56 -9.51 7.66
C ASP A 160 -6.22 -9.79 6.19
N THR A 161 -5.32 -10.75 5.98
CA THR A 161 -4.88 -11.16 4.65
C THR A 161 -5.58 -12.43 4.15
N SER A 162 -6.63 -12.89 4.82
CA SER A 162 -7.31 -14.16 4.51
C SER A 162 -7.95 -14.24 3.12
N LYS A 163 -8.16 -13.10 2.46
CA LYS A 163 -8.67 -13.03 1.08
C LYS A 163 -7.58 -12.69 0.06
N VAL A 164 -6.37 -12.38 0.48
CA VAL A 164 -5.28 -12.00 -0.41
C VAL A 164 -4.87 -13.19 -1.30
N ALA A 165 -4.84 -12.95 -2.60
CA ALA A 165 -4.47 -13.94 -3.60
C ALA A 165 -3.11 -13.67 -4.25
N GLU A 166 -2.69 -12.42 -4.29
CA GLU A 166 -1.47 -11.95 -4.95
C GLU A 166 -0.77 -10.89 -4.09
N MET A 167 0.53 -11.10 -3.83
CA MET A 167 1.37 -10.20 -3.04
C MET A 167 2.79 -10.03 -3.63
N GLN A 168 2.92 -10.27 -4.94
CA GLN A 168 4.22 -10.13 -5.63
C GLN A 168 4.78 -8.73 -5.41
N SER A 169 6.10 -8.66 -5.22
CA SER A 169 6.87 -7.42 -5.15
C SER A 169 6.34 -6.38 -4.15
N MET A 170 5.58 -6.82 -3.12
CA MET A 170 4.91 -5.90 -2.20
C MET A 170 5.86 -4.92 -1.53
N PHE A 171 7.05 -5.37 -1.13
CA PHE A 171 8.09 -4.57 -0.48
C PHE A 171 9.36 -4.47 -1.33
N TRP A 172 9.28 -4.75 -2.63
CA TRP A 172 10.45 -4.66 -3.52
C TRP A 172 11.09 -3.28 -3.42
N GLY A 173 12.40 -3.25 -3.18
CA GLY A 173 13.15 -2.00 -3.14
C GLY A 173 12.95 -1.15 -1.88
N CYS A 174 12.31 -1.67 -0.83
CA CYS A 174 12.23 -1.00 0.48
C CYS A 174 13.60 -1.04 1.18
N LYS A 175 14.55 -0.25 0.67
CA LYS A 175 15.98 -0.34 1.01
C LYS A 175 16.30 -0.03 2.46
N SER A 176 15.51 0.86 3.10
CA SER A 176 15.70 1.31 4.49
C SER A 176 14.83 0.56 5.51
N LEU A 177 14.00 -0.40 5.07
CA LEU A 177 13.09 -1.14 5.94
C LEU A 177 13.91 -2.04 6.88
N GLU A 178 13.91 -1.73 8.18
CA GLU A 178 14.70 -2.42 9.21
C GLU A 178 13.88 -3.49 9.94
N SER A 179 12.59 -3.25 10.13
CA SER A 179 11.65 -4.14 10.82
C SER A 179 10.29 -4.18 10.15
N LEU A 180 9.68 -5.36 10.18
CA LEU A 180 8.36 -5.61 9.61
C LEU A 180 7.70 -6.75 10.39
N ASP A 181 6.54 -6.51 10.96
CA ASP A 181 5.75 -7.56 11.63
C ASP A 181 4.62 -8.04 10.69
N LEU A 182 4.67 -9.33 10.35
CA LEU A 182 3.72 -10.02 9.49
C LEU A 182 3.18 -11.30 10.16
N SER A 183 3.34 -11.41 11.49
CA SER A 183 3.02 -12.64 12.24
C SER A 183 1.54 -13.03 12.21
N GLY A 184 0.64 -12.04 12.07
CA GLY A 184 -0.81 -12.25 11.97
C GLY A 184 -1.30 -12.66 10.58
N TRP A 185 -0.43 -12.75 9.58
CA TRP A 185 -0.87 -12.92 8.19
C TRP A 185 -1.31 -14.33 7.85
N ASN A 186 -2.46 -14.44 7.20
CA ASN A 186 -3.01 -15.69 6.66
C ASN A 186 -2.80 -15.77 5.15
N LEU A 187 -1.83 -16.57 4.71
CA LEU A 187 -1.49 -16.72 3.29
C LEU A 187 -2.18 -17.92 2.61
N SER A 188 -3.20 -18.48 3.22
CA SER A 188 -3.85 -19.71 2.70
C SER A 188 -4.43 -19.58 1.28
N LYS A 189 -4.65 -18.37 0.77
CA LYS A 189 -5.10 -18.12 -0.60
C LYS A 189 -4.03 -17.58 -1.53
N VAL A 190 -2.86 -17.20 -1.01
CA VAL A 190 -1.79 -16.61 -1.81
C VAL A 190 -1.20 -17.65 -2.75
N ARG A 191 -1.06 -17.25 -4.01
CA ARG A 191 -0.53 -18.09 -5.09
C ARG A 191 0.81 -17.59 -5.63
N PHE A 192 1.06 -16.31 -5.52
CA PHE A 192 2.25 -15.64 -6.05
C PHE A 192 2.79 -14.66 -5.03
N MET A 193 4.08 -14.81 -4.68
CA MET A 193 4.80 -13.97 -3.74
C MET A 193 6.26 -13.74 -4.18
N ASP A 194 6.50 -13.90 -5.47
CA ASP A 194 7.79 -13.63 -6.07
C ASP A 194 8.23 -12.18 -5.83
N HIS A 195 9.54 -11.95 -5.65
CA HIS A 195 10.14 -10.64 -5.42
C HIS A 195 9.62 -9.87 -4.20
N THR A 196 8.79 -10.46 -3.30
CA THR A 196 8.11 -9.70 -2.23
C THR A 196 9.07 -8.89 -1.38
N PHE A 197 10.25 -9.40 -1.03
CA PHE A 197 11.27 -8.71 -0.23
C PHE A 197 12.55 -8.39 -1.02
N TYR A 198 12.50 -8.45 -2.35
CA TYR A 198 13.67 -8.22 -3.18
C TYR A 198 14.26 -6.81 -2.93
N PHE A 199 15.58 -6.72 -2.71
CA PHE A 199 16.28 -5.48 -2.37
C PHE A 199 15.87 -4.81 -1.03
N CYS A 200 15.27 -5.53 -0.08
CA CYS A 200 15.08 -5.04 1.30
C CYS A 200 16.42 -5.09 2.06
N LYS A 201 17.35 -4.18 1.70
CA LYS A 201 18.76 -4.26 2.11
C LYS A 201 18.98 -4.10 3.61
N SER A 202 18.14 -3.33 4.31
CA SER A 202 18.31 -3.03 5.74
C SER A 202 17.55 -4.01 6.65
N LEU A 203 16.73 -4.91 6.10
CA LEU A 203 15.94 -5.85 6.86
C LEU A 203 16.84 -6.88 7.54
N LYS A 204 16.74 -7.01 8.87
CA LYS A 204 17.64 -7.83 9.70
C LYS A 204 17.06 -9.17 10.07
N SER A 205 15.76 -9.19 10.31
CA SER A 205 15.05 -10.40 10.76
C SER A 205 13.62 -10.45 10.23
N LEU A 206 13.15 -11.68 9.95
CA LEU A 206 11.74 -11.98 9.66
C LEU A 206 11.37 -13.32 10.30
N ASP A 207 10.25 -13.33 11.02
CA ASP A 207 9.59 -14.56 11.42
C ASP A 207 8.38 -14.80 10.53
N LEU A 208 8.48 -15.80 9.67
CA LEU A 208 7.44 -16.20 8.72
C LEU A 208 7.00 -17.66 8.98
N SER A 209 7.32 -18.20 10.15
CA SER A 209 7.03 -19.58 10.55
C SER A 209 5.53 -19.92 10.55
N SER A 210 4.68 -18.91 10.82
CA SER A 210 3.22 -19.05 10.83
C SER A 210 2.58 -19.07 9.42
N TRP A 211 3.34 -18.77 8.37
CA TRP A 211 2.80 -18.64 7.03
C TRP A 211 2.43 -19.99 6.40
N ASN A 212 1.17 -20.15 6.03
CA ASN A 212 0.72 -21.31 5.24
C ASN A 212 1.02 -21.07 3.74
N THR A 213 2.10 -21.65 3.26
CA THR A 213 2.56 -21.49 1.86
C THR A 213 2.10 -22.62 0.93
N SER A 214 1.24 -23.53 1.39
CA SER A 214 0.83 -24.74 0.65
C SER A 214 0.18 -24.46 -0.73
N ASN A 215 -0.38 -23.26 -0.95
CA ASN A 215 -0.97 -22.87 -2.24
C ASN A 215 -0.03 -22.02 -3.12
N VAL A 216 1.15 -21.67 -2.62
CA VAL A 216 2.08 -20.82 -3.36
C VAL A 216 2.72 -21.57 -4.52
N LYS A 217 2.79 -20.92 -5.67
CA LYS A 217 3.30 -21.48 -6.93
C LYS A 217 4.61 -20.83 -7.38
N ASP A 218 4.87 -19.61 -6.90
CA ASP A 218 6.05 -18.85 -7.26
C ASP A 218 6.57 -18.05 -6.05
N MET A 219 7.83 -18.28 -5.70
CA MET A 219 8.61 -17.63 -4.64
C MET A 219 9.95 -17.13 -5.21
N SER A 220 10.09 -17.03 -6.53
CA SER A 220 11.35 -16.65 -7.17
C SER A 220 11.79 -15.26 -6.70
N TYR A 221 13.08 -15.09 -6.48
CA TYR A 221 13.71 -13.83 -6.04
C TYR A 221 13.19 -13.27 -4.71
N LEU A 222 12.47 -14.07 -3.90
CA LEU A 222 11.71 -13.61 -2.73
C LEU A 222 12.55 -12.78 -1.74
N PHE A 223 13.77 -13.25 -1.42
CA PHE A 223 14.71 -12.58 -0.51
C PHE A 223 16.00 -12.17 -1.22
N LYS A 224 15.97 -12.08 -2.56
CA LYS A 224 17.17 -11.72 -3.33
C LYS A 224 17.66 -10.33 -2.92
N ASP A 225 18.98 -10.24 -2.69
CA ASP A 225 19.68 -9.02 -2.28
C ASP A 225 19.15 -8.37 -0.96
N CYS A 226 18.58 -9.18 -0.07
CA CYS A 226 18.34 -8.81 1.33
C CYS A 226 19.67 -8.90 2.11
N ALA A 227 20.56 -7.97 1.88
CA ALA A 227 21.99 -8.07 2.26
C ALA A 227 22.27 -8.15 3.77
N ASN A 228 21.32 -7.74 4.62
CA ASN A 228 21.46 -7.77 6.08
C ASN A 228 20.46 -8.72 6.77
N LEU A 229 19.73 -9.57 6.02
CA LEU A 229 18.77 -10.50 6.58
C LEU A 229 19.50 -11.73 7.17
N GLU A 230 19.85 -11.64 8.45
CA GLU A 230 20.61 -12.67 9.17
C GLU A 230 19.70 -13.70 9.86
N SER A 231 18.54 -13.26 10.34
CA SER A 231 17.55 -14.11 11.02
C SER A 231 16.28 -14.25 10.18
N LEU A 232 15.98 -15.49 9.81
CA LEU A 232 14.79 -15.82 9.02
C LEU A 232 14.24 -17.16 9.50
N ASP A 233 12.95 -17.23 9.84
CA ASP A 233 12.28 -18.49 10.18
C ASP A 233 11.24 -18.84 9.12
N LEU A 234 11.47 -20.00 8.46
CA LEU A 234 10.62 -20.60 7.42
C LEU A 234 10.17 -22.01 7.81
N SER A 235 10.20 -22.35 9.10
CA SER A 235 10.00 -23.73 9.56
C SER A 235 8.62 -24.34 9.24
N GLY A 236 7.61 -23.48 9.06
CA GLY A 236 6.25 -23.92 8.71
C GLY A 236 5.98 -24.00 7.21
N TRP A 237 6.95 -23.74 6.34
CA TRP A 237 6.70 -23.61 4.91
C TRP A 237 6.54 -24.93 4.18
N ASP A 238 5.45 -25.04 3.41
CA ASP A 238 5.22 -26.11 2.42
C ASP A 238 5.48 -25.57 1.02
N THR A 239 6.49 -26.16 0.35
CA THR A 239 6.89 -25.77 -1.01
C THR A 239 6.48 -26.79 -2.06
N SER A 240 5.63 -27.76 -1.73
CA SER A 240 5.25 -28.87 -2.61
C SER A 240 4.53 -28.44 -3.90
N ASN A 241 3.85 -27.29 -3.87
CA ASN A 241 3.14 -26.74 -5.03
C ASN A 241 3.95 -25.69 -5.82
N VAL A 242 5.18 -25.40 -5.40
CA VAL A 242 6.04 -24.46 -6.13
C VAL A 242 6.53 -25.12 -7.42
N LYS A 243 6.30 -24.46 -8.56
CA LYS A 243 6.66 -24.96 -9.88
C LYS A 243 8.17 -24.95 -10.09
N ASP A 244 8.63 -25.67 -11.10
CA ASP A 244 9.99 -25.56 -11.61
C ASP A 244 10.32 -24.07 -11.86
N MET A 245 11.52 -23.64 -11.42
CA MET A 245 11.99 -22.25 -11.42
C MET A 245 11.25 -21.30 -10.45
N GLY A 246 10.19 -21.71 -9.76
CA GLY A 246 9.46 -20.88 -8.81
C GLY A 246 10.22 -20.57 -7.50
N MET A 247 11.50 -21.00 -7.40
CA MET A 247 12.44 -20.61 -6.32
C MET A 247 13.77 -20.10 -6.88
N VAL A 248 13.84 -19.70 -8.15
CA VAL A 248 15.09 -19.23 -8.76
C VAL A 248 15.60 -18.01 -8.00
N ASP A 249 16.91 -18.00 -7.72
CA ASP A 249 17.61 -16.93 -7.00
C ASP A 249 16.97 -16.45 -5.69
N MET A 250 16.10 -17.27 -5.06
CA MET A 250 15.33 -16.89 -3.88
C MET A 250 16.18 -16.26 -2.77
N PHE A 251 17.40 -16.74 -2.57
CA PHE A 251 18.33 -16.26 -1.54
C PHE A 251 19.64 -15.70 -2.13
N PHE A 252 19.68 -15.36 -3.41
CA PHE A 252 20.90 -14.77 -4.00
C PHE A 252 21.19 -13.43 -3.34
N GLY A 253 22.44 -13.23 -2.88
CA GLY A 253 22.83 -12.00 -2.17
C GLY A 253 22.24 -11.85 -0.76
N CYS A 254 21.63 -12.91 -0.20
CA CYS A 254 21.04 -12.92 1.14
C CYS A 254 21.89 -13.82 2.07
N PRO A 255 22.31 -13.34 3.26
CA PRO A 255 23.09 -14.11 4.22
C PRO A 255 22.27 -15.13 5.03
N ALA A 256 20.93 -15.09 4.95
CA ALA A 256 20.03 -15.97 5.68
C ALA A 256 20.47 -17.46 5.60
N PRO A 257 20.20 -18.24 6.67
CA PRO A 257 20.74 -19.60 6.81
C PRO A 257 20.06 -20.65 5.91
N TYR A 258 19.52 -20.24 4.79
CA TYR A 258 18.80 -21.12 3.85
C TYR A 258 19.36 -21.07 2.44
N THR A 259 19.11 -22.13 1.70
CA THR A 259 19.37 -22.24 0.27
C THR A 259 18.31 -23.13 -0.39
N VAL A 260 18.22 -23.12 -1.71
CA VAL A 260 17.31 -23.99 -2.47
C VAL A 260 18.10 -25.13 -3.10
N VAL A 261 17.68 -26.36 -2.85
CA VAL A 261 18.24 -27.59 -3.47
C VAL A 261 17.09 -28.44 -3.99
N ASN A 262 17.05 -28.71 -5.29
CA ASN A 262 16.00 -29.54 -5.93
C ASN A 262 14.59 -29.03 -5.57
N ASN A 263 14.33 -27.74 -5.72
CA ASN A 263 13.06 -27.08 -5.37
C ASN A 263 12.62 -27.27 -3.91
N LYS A 264 13.55 -27.43 -2.99
CA LYS A 264 13.30 -27.48 -1.54
C LYS A 264 14.17 -26.47 -0.82
N ILE A 265 13.58 -25.80 0.16
CA ILE A 265 14.33 -24.92 1.07
C ILE A 265 15.03 -25.79 2.09
N VAL A 266 16.35 -25.65 2.19
CA VAL A 266 17.18 -26.38 3.16
C VAL A 266 18.01 -25.39 3.95
N LYS A 267 18.22 -25.68 5.25
CA LYS A 267 19.11 -24.90 6.10
C LYS A 267 20.57 -25.17 5.72
N LYS A 268 21.38 -24.12 5.63
CA LYS A 268 22.83 -24.21 5.37
C LYS A 268 23.56 -24.84 6.53
#